data_b053600b343b56dfc7e70c53d1b9986e
#
_entry.id   b053600b343b56dfc7e70c53d1b9986e
#
_cell.length_a   1.000
_cell.length_b   1.000
_cell.length_c   1.000
_cell.angle_alpha   90.00
_cell.angle_beta   90.00
_cell.angle_gamma   90.00
#
_symmetry.space_group_name_H-M   'P 1'
#
loop_
_entity.id
_entity.type
_entity.pdbx_description
1 polymer ?
#
loop_
_entity_poly.entity_id
_entity_poly.type
_entity_poly.pdbx_seq_one_letter_code
_entity_poly.pdbx_strand_id
1 'polypeptide(L)'
;GHDIGHPAFAHTGERHLDKLYHKNTGKHFLHNLQSVRVLDKIFPYNISLQTLNGIAAHDGEMELSEYYPQRLDDFDDFDKQIEECYIDKRNVRKLVPGTLEGCVMRISDIIAYLGKDRQDAEKASILKTDAYEECAIGTYNAEIINNLIVNIIENSYGKPYIKMDAEHFEALKKAKSDNYELIYKNDIVKAETHNIVRPMMRQ
;
A
#
# COMPACT_ATOMS: atom_id res chain seq x y z
N GLY A 1 -1.24 9.92 -7.84
CA GLY A 1 0.22 9.98 -8.06
C GLY A 1 1.02 8.96 -7.26
N HIS A 2 0.43 8.38 -6.17
CA HIS A 2 1.15 7.46 -5.28
C HIS A 2 1.65 6.20 -6.01
N ASP A 3 0.88 5.66 -6.95
CA ASP A 3 1.15 4.42 -7.69
C ASP A 3 1.69 4.61 -9.12
N ILE A 4 2.07 5.82 -9.52
CA ILE A 4 2.56 6.06 -10.89
C ILE A 4 3.86 5.31 -11.18
N GLY A 5 4.61 4.95 -10.16
CA GLY A 5 5.84 4.15 -10.25
C GLY A 5 5.62 2.64 -10.24
N HIS A 6 4.39 2.18 -10.15
CA HIS A 6 4.08 0.74 -10.09
C HIS A 6 4.39 0.07 -11.43
N PRO A 7 5.16 -1.05 -11.44
CA PRO A 7 5.41 -1.79 -12.67
C PRO A 7 4.21 -2.65 -13.06
N ALA A 8 4.23 -3.21 -14.25
CA ALA A 8 3.27 -4.22 -14.69
C ALA A 8 3.22 -5.39 -13.69
N PHE A 9 2.04 -5.98 -13.51
CA PHE A 9 1.77 -7.07 -12.57
C PHE A 9 1.95 -6.72 -11.08
N ALA A 10 1.75 -5.46 -10.73
CA ALA A 10 1.73 -4.96 -9.35
C ALA A 10 2.94 -5.47 -8.52
N HIS A 11 2.75 -5.85 -7.26
CA HIS A 11 3.84 -6.32 -6.39
C HIS A 11 4.58 -7.57 -6.88
N THR A 12 3.97 -8.37 -7.76
CA THR A 12 4.68 -9.50 -8.37
C THR A 12 5.73 -9.01 -9.36
N GLY A 13 5.38 -8.05 -10.21
CA GLY A 13 6.31 -7.37 -11.10
C GLY A 13 7.38 -6.61 -10.34
N GLU A 14 6.98 -5.87 -9.31
CA GLU A 14 7.91 -5.15 -8.42
C GLU A 14 8.96 -6.06 -7.82
N ARG A 15 8.59 -7.22 -7.26
CA ARG A 15 9.55 -8.20 -6.72
C ARG A 15 10.52 -8.74 -7.77
N HIS A 16 10.09 -8.88 -9.01
CA HIS A 16 10.97 -9.30 -10.10
C HIS A 16 11.93 -8.19 -10.50
N LEU A 17 11.41 -6.99 -10.67
CA LEU A 17 12.20 -5.81 -11.03
C LEU A 17 13.20 -5.46 -9.93
N ASP A 18 12.80 -5.51 -8.65
CA ASP A 18 13.70 -5.32 -7.50
C ASP A 18 14.90 -6.28 -7.55
N LYS A 19 14.68 -7.58 -7.81
CA LYS A 19 15.77 -8.54 -7.92
C LYS A 19 16.76 -8.21 -9.03
N LEU A 20 16.26 -7.82 -10.20
CA LEU A 20 17.09 -7.45 -11.34
C LEU A 20 17.82 -6.13 -11.09
N TYR A 21 17.14 -5.16 -10.56
CA TYR A 21 17.69 -3.84 -10.24
C TYR A 21 18.77 -3.96 -9.17
N HIS A 22 18.49 -4.67 -8.08
CA HIS A 22 19.45 -4.89 -7.00
C HIS A 22 20.70 -5.64 -7.49
N LYS A 23 20.54 -6.68 -8.30
CA LYS A 23 21.67 -7.41 -8.88
C LYS A 23 22.61 -6.54 -9.72
N ASN A 24 22.06 -5.55 -10.45
CA ASN A 24 22.84 -4.74 -11.37
C ASN A 24 23.35 -3.42 -10.75
N THR A 25 22.69 -2.90 -9.73
CA THR A 25 22.98 -1.57 -9.16
C THR A 25 23.37 -1.59 -7.68
N GLY A 26 23.07 -2.67 -6.97
CA GLY A 26 23.16 -2.75 -5.51
C GLY A 26 22.02 -2.04 -4.78
N LYS A 27 21.12 -1.36 -5.51
CA LYS A 27 19.97 -0.63 -4.94
C LYS A 27 18.68 -1.41 -5.11
N HIS A 28 17.68 -1.10 -4.28
CA HIS A 28 16.36 -1.70 -4.34
C HIS A 28 15.41 -0.92 -5.22
N PHE A 29 14.51 -1.61 -5.93
CA PHE A 29 13.38 -1.02 -6.64
C PHE A 29 12.13 -1.16 -5.79
N LEU A 30 11.47 -0.03 -5.51
CA LEU A 30 10.22 0.07 -4.76
C LEU A 30 9.28 1.04 -5.50
N HIS A 31 8.02 0.66 -5.68
CA HIS A 31 7.08 1.43 -6.50
C HIS A 31 6.81 2.84 -5.96
N ASN A 32 6.72 2.98 -4.63
CA ASN A 32 6.53 4.27 -3.96
C ASN A 32 7.72 5.22 -4.18
N LEU A 33 8.95 4.73 -4.08
CA LEU A 33 10.15 5.51 -4.39
C LEU A 33 10.24 5.84 -5.89
N GLN A 34 9.85 4.90 -6.74
CA GLN A 34 9.78 5.15 -8.17
C GLN A 34 8.71 6.19 -8.52
N SER A 35 7.59 6.22 -7.80
CA SER A 35 6.57 7.27 -7.94
C SER A 35 7.14 8.65 -7.64
N VAL A 36 7.89 8.79 -6.54
CA VAL A 36 8.62 10.02 -6.21
C VAL A 36 9.58 10.38 -7.35
N ARG A 37 10.39 9.42 -7.80
CA ARG A 37 11.36 9.65 -8.88
C ARG A 37 10.70 10.10 -10.18
N VAL A 38 9.57 9.52 -10.55
CA VAL A 38 8.82 9.91 -11.75
C VAL A 38 8.40 11.37 -11.67
N LEU A 39 7.87 11.80 -10.53
CA LEU A 39 7.29 13.12 -10.35
C LEU A 39 8.32 14.22 -10.05
N ASP A 40 9.46 13.86 -9.47
CA ASP A 40 10.49 14.82 -9.06
C ASP A 40 11.69 14.89 -10.03
N LYS A 41 12.12 13.74 -10.56
CA LYS A 41 13.34 13.67 -11.40
C LYS A 41 13.08 13.46 -12.89
N ILE A 42 12.09 12.62 -13.26
CA ILE A 42 11.81 12.30 -14.67
C ILE A 42 10.91 13.38 -15.28
N PHE A 43 9.84 13.74 -14.55
CA PHE A 43 8.94 14.83 -14.90
C PHE A 43 8.91 15.86 -13.74
N PRO A 44 9.84 16.83 -13.72
CA PRO A 44 9.99 17.73 -12.58
C PRO A 44 8.84 18.74 -12.48
N TYR A 45 7.77 18.36 -11.84
CA TYR A 45 6.55 19.17 -11.70
C TYR A 45 6.58 20.19 -10.56
N ASN A 46 7.71 20.39 -9.89
CA ASN A 46 7.82 21.30 -8.73
C ASN A 46 6.78 20.95 -7.63
N ILE A 47 6.76 19.70 -7.22
CA ILE A 47 5.85 19.19 -6.20
C ILE A 47 6.36 19.54 -4.80
N SER A 48 5.46 19.87 -3.88
CA SER A 48 5.85 20.20 -2.50
C SER A 48 6.42 18.98 -1.77
N LEU A 49 7.28 19.24 -0.78
CA LEU A 49 7.86 18.23 0.10
C LEU A 49 6.78 17.35 0.75
N GLN A 50 5.70 17.97 1.23
CA GLN A 50 4.59 17.26 1.87
C GLN A 50 3.93 16.25 0.94
N THR A 51 3.74 16.64 -0.33
CA THR A 51 3.14 15.75 -1.33
C THR A 51 4.08 14.59 -1.69
N LEU A 52 5.38 14.88 -1.91
CA LEU A 52 6.36 13.82 -2.20
C LEU A 52 6.52 12.86 -1.02
N ASN A 53 6.54 13.39 0.21
CA ASN A 53 6.57 12.55 1.41
C ASN A 53 5.30 11.67 1.53
N GLY A 54 4.11 12.23 1.30
CA GLY A 54 2.86 11.44 1.28
C GLY A 54 2.89 10.31 0.24
N ILE A 55 3.48 10.57 -0.95
CA ILE A 55 3.69 9.56 -1.99
C ILE A 55 4.70 8.49 -1.52
N ALA A 56 5.81 8.87 -0.95
CA ALA A 56 6.81 7.91 -0.48
C ALA A 56 6.30 7.04 0.67
N ALA A 57 5.53 7.62 1.59
CA ALA A 57 5.10 6.99 2.83
C ALA A 57 3.75 6.26 2.75
N HIS A 58 3.09 6.20 1.57
CA HIS A 58 1.80 5.51 1.46
C HIS A 58 1.92 4.00 1.64
N ASP A 59 2.98 3.39 1.09
CA ASP A 59 3.30 1.97 1.22
C ASP A 59 4.41 1.81 2.25
N GLY A 60 4.12 1.64 3.44
CA GLY A 60 5.24 1.46 4.37
C GLY A 60 4.82 0.49 5.42
N GLU A 61 4.22 0.44 6.30
CA GLU A 61 4.15 -0.42 7.46
C GLU A 61 2.88 -1.24 7.53
N MET A 62 2.93 -2.12 8.48
CA MET A 62 1.74 -2.77 8.99
C MET A 62 0.71 -1.70 9.37
N GLU A 63 -0.56 -2.07 9.24
CA GLU A 63 -1.68 -1.23 9.65
C GLU A 63 -1.51 -0.80 11.09
N LEU A 64 -1.74 0.48 11.34
CA LEU A 64 -1.81 1.03 12.68
C LEU A 64 -3.26 1.40 13.00
N SER A 65 -3.64 1.29 14.26
CA SER A 65 -4.93 1.81 14.72
C SER A 65 -4.97 3.32 14.78
N GLU A 66 -3.80 3.97 14.86
CA GLU A 66 -3.62 5.42 14.91
C GLU A 66 -2.45 5.84 14.03
N TYR A 67 -2.62 6.91 13.25
CA TYR A 67 -1.60 7.52 12.40
C TYR A 67 -1.38 8.96 12.84
N TYR A 68 -0.17 9.26 13.30
CA TYR A 68 0.28 10.60 13.66
C TYR A 68 1.24 11.12 12.58
N PRO A 69 0.98 12.29 11.98
CA PRO A 69 1.93 12.87 11.04
C PRO A 69 3.24 13.24 11.73
N GLN A 70 4.35 12.95 11.08
CA GLN A 70 5.69 13.34 11.53
C GLN A 70 6.27 14.35 10.56
N ARG A 71 6.40 15.60 10.98
CA ARG A 71 6.92 16.67 10.14
C ARG A 71 8.33 16.34 9.67
N LEU A 72 8.57 16.50 8.38
CA LEU A 72 9.89 16.60 7.79
C LEU A 72 10.34 18.06 7.80
N ASP A 73 11.61 18.30 8.08
CA ASP A 73 12.14 19.65 8.19
C ASP A 73 12.43 20.26 6.80
N ASP A 74 13.07 19.50 5.92
CA ASP A 74 13.45 19.97 4.59
C ASP A 74 13.60 18.83 3.56
N PHE A 75 13.99 19.19 2.33
CA PHE A 75 14.24 18.24 1.26
C PHE A 75 15.49 17.38 1.48
N ASP A 76 16.49 17.89 2.20
CA ASP A 76 17.73 17.13 2.44
C ASP A 76 17.45 15.93 3.36
N ASP A 77 16.63 16.11 4.39
CA ASP A 77 16.16 15.02 5.25
C ASP A 77 15.32 14.01 4.47
N PHE A 78 14.44 14.50 3.58
CA PHE A 78 13.64 13.63 2.74
C PHE A 78 14.49 12.81 1.76
N ASP A 79 15.40 13.44 1.03
CA ASP A 79 16.30 12.78 0.08
C ASP A 79 17.17 11.73 0.78
N LYS A 80 17.64 12.02 2.00
CA LYS A 80 18.38 11.06 2.82
C LYS A 80 17.54 9.82 3.16
N GLN A 81 16.28 9.99 3.60
CA GLN A 81 15.38 8.89 3.89
C GLN A 81 15.11 8.04 2.65
N ILE A 82 14.91 8.67 1.49
CA ILE A 82 14.71 7.99 0.21
C ILE A 82 15.97 7.18 -0.18
N GLU A 83 17.16 7.75 -0.03
CA GLU A 83 18.41 7.06 -0.35
C GLU A 83 18.66 5.86 0.60
N GLU A 84 18.36 6.00 1.89
CA GLU A 84 18.40 4.89 2.84
C GLU A 84 17.47 3.73 2.46
N CYS A 85 16.31 4.03 1.87
CA CYS A 85 15.37 3.02 1.36
C CYS A 85 15.91 2.32 0.10
N TYR A 86 16.63 3.02 -0.77
CA TYR A 86 17.30 2.40 -1.92
C TYR A 86 18.42 1.43 -1.51
N ILE A 87 19.09 1.71 -0.39
CA ILE A 87 20.16 0.85 0.15
C ILE A 87 19.58 -0.37 0.88
N ASP A 88 18.59 -0.16 1.72
CA ASP A 88 17.90 -1.21 2.47
C ASP A 88 16.38 -0.97 2.43
N LYS A 89 15.69 -1.79 1.67
CA LYS A 89 14.23 -1.69 1.47
C LYS A 89 13.42 -1.80 2.78
N ARG A 90 14.00 -2.35 3.86
CA ARG A 90 13.33 -2.39 5.17
C ARG A 90 13.10 -0.99 5.75
N ASN A 91 13.87 0.01 5.30
CA ASN A 91 13.71 1.40 5.73
C ASN A 91 12.40 2.04 5.23
N VAL A 92 11.76 1.51 4.17
CA VAL A 92 10.42 1.95 3.76
C VAL A 92 9.43 1.90 4.92
N ARG A 93 9.56 0.91 5.79
CA ARG A 93 8.73 0.77 6.98
C ARG A 93 8.87 1.91 7.99
N LYS A 94 9.92 2.70 7.90
CA LYS A 94 10.19 3.85 8.77
C LYS A 94 9.64 5.16 8.18
N LEU A 95 9.22 5.16 6.93
CA LEU A 95 8.63 6.34 6.31
C LEU A 95 7.29 6.64 6.95
N VAL A 96 7.14 7.83 7.49
CA VAL A 96 5.91 8.30 8.12
C VAL A 96 5.37 9.50 7.34
N PRO A 97 4.06 9.55 7.05
CA PRO A 97 3.47 10.73 6.43
C PRO A 97 3.70 11.99 7.27
N GLY A 98 4.07 13.09 6.61
CA GLY A 98 4.35 14.36 7.26
C GLY A 98 3.11 15.23 7.50
N THR A 99 1.95 14.81 6.99
CA THR A 99 0.68 15.52 7.09
C THR A 99 -0.47 14.58 7.39
N LEU A 100 -1.60 15.12 7.85
CA LEU A 100 -2.84 14.35 8.03
C LEU A 100 -3.35 13.79 6.71
N GLU A 101 -3.22 14.54 5.61
CA GLU A 101 -3.59 14.09 4.27
C GLU A 101 -2.77 12.88 3.84
N GLY A 102 -1.48 12.86 4.16
CA GLY A 102 -0.61 11.69 3.93
C GLY A 102 -1.05 10.48 4.76
N CYS A 103 -1.47 10.69 6.01
CA CYS A 103 -2.03 9.62 6.86
C CYS A 103 -3.36 9.10 6.28
N VAL A 104 -4.23 9.99 5.81
CA VAL A 104 -5.48 9.61 5.12
C VAL A 104 -5.18 8.82 3.86
N MET A 105 -4.20 9.26 3.04
CA MET A 105 -3.80 8.55 1.83
C MET A 105 -3.39 7.11 2.15
N ARG A 106 -2.54 6.93 3.16
CA ARG A 106 -2.03 5.62 3.57
C ARG A 106 -3.12 4.64 4.00
N ILE A 107 -4.05 5.07 4.86
CA ILE A 107 -5.15 4.19 5.29
C ILE A 107 -6.18 3.96 4.18
N SER A 108 -6.42 4.95 3.33
CA SER A 108 -7.35 4.84 2.20
C SER A 108 -6.88 3.84 1.17
N ASP A 109 -5.58 3.75 0.92
CA ASP A 109 -4.99 2.75 0.02
C ASP A 109 -5.30 1.34 0.52
N ILE A 110 -5.09 1.07 1.82
CA ILE A 110 -5.42 -0.22 2.45
C ILE A 110 -6.91 -0.54 2.30
N ILE A 111 -7.78 0.42 2.58
CA ILE A 111 -9.25 0.24 2.52
C ILE A 111 -9.70 -0.05 1.10
N ALA A 112 -9.12 0.64 0.11
CA ALA A 112 -9.54 0.57 -1.28
C ALA A 112 -9.39 -0.83 -1.89
N TYR A 113 -8.32 -1.56 -1.57
CA TYR A 113 -8.11 -2.88 -2.16
C TYR A 113 -8.80 -4.02 -1.40
N LEU A 114 -9.11 -3.87 -0.10
CA LEU A 114 -9.65 -4.98 0.71
C LEU A 114 -10.89 -5.64 0.11
N GLY A 115 -11.94 -4.87 -0.07
CA GLY A 115 -13.18 -5.39 -0.63
C GLY A 115 -13.12 -5.58 -2.15
N LYS A 116 -12.28 -4.78 -2.83
CA LYS A 116 -12.08 -4.89 -4.27
C LYS A 116 -11.42 -6.21 -4.66
N ASP A 117 -10.41 -6.63 -3.92
CA ASP A 117 -9.74 -7.93 -4.14
C ASP A 117 -10.70 -9.10 -3.96
N ARG A 118 -11.58 -9.04 -2.95
CA ARG A 118 -12.64 -10.05 -2.76
C ARG A 118 -13.56 -10.14 -3.97
N GLN A 119 -14.07 -8.99 -4.40
CA GLN A 119 -14.96 -8.91 -5.56
C GLN A 119 -14.31 -9.41 -6.85
N ASP A 120 -13.04 -9.13 -7.05
CA ASP A 120 -12.30 -9.57 -8.23
C ASP A 120 -11.97 -11.06 -8.16
N ALA A 121 -11.67 -11.60 -6.98
CA ALA A 121 -11.49 -13.04 -6.77
C ALA A 121 -12.78 -13.85 -7.01
N GLU A 122 -13.92 -13.32 -6.60
CA GLU A 122 -15.24 -13.92 -6.92
C GLU A 122 -15.52 -13.91 -8.42
N LYS A 123 -15.32 -12.78 -9.10
CA LYS A 123 -15.50 -12.67 -10.56
C LYS A 123 -14.57 -13.60 -11.34
N ALA A 124 -13.35 -13.78 -10.85
CA ALA A 124 -12.39 -14.72 -11.44
C ALA A 124 -12.67 -16.19 -11.06
N SER A 125 -13.73 -16.46 -10.29
CA SER A 125 -14.06 -17.80 -9.77
C SER A 125 -12.94 -18.44 -8.94
N ILE A 126 -12.10 -17.62 -8.31
CA ILE A 126 -11.07 -18.07 -7.39
C ILE A 126 -11.67 -18.38 -6.02
N LEU A 127 -12.68 -17.61 -5.62
CA LEU A 127 -13.42 -17.78 -4.37
C LEU A 127 -14.93 -17.85 -4.62
N LYS A 128 -15.63 -18.42 -3.63
CA LYS A 128 -17.09 -18.35 -3.55
C LYS A 128 -17.52 -17.12 -2.74
N THR A 129 -18.74 -16.65 -2.99
CA THR A 129 -19.32 -15.47 -2.33
C THR A 129 -19.43 -15.60 -0.80
N ASP A 130 -19.53 -16.83 -0.29
CA ASP A 130 -19.66 -17.16 1.14
C ASP A 130 -18.32 -17.48 1.83
N ALA A 131 -17.20 -17.13 1.21
CA ALA A 131 -15.87 -17.46 1.74
C ALA A 131 -15.46 -16.63 2.97
N TYR A 132 -16.17 -15.54 3.26
CA TYR A 132 -15.83 -14.61 4.34
C TYR A 132 -16.90 -14.58 5.43
N GLU A 133 -16.47 -14.54 6.69
CA GLU A 133 -17.35 -14.38 7.86
C GLU A 133 -17.78 -12.91 8.01
N GLU A 134 -19.00 -12.71 8.48
CA GLU A 134 -19.49 -11.38 8.86
C GLU A 134 -18.65 -10.80 10.01
N CYS A 135 -18.35 -9.51 9.94
CA CYS A 135 -17.58 -8.80 10.96
C CYS A 135 -17.96 -7.30 10.97
N ALA A 136 -17.40 -6.54 11.91
CA ALA A 136 -17.73 -5.11 12.11
C ALA A 136 -17.60 -4.27 10.84
N ILE A 137 -16.69 -4.62 9.91
CA ILE A 137 -16.51 -3.87 8.67
C ILE A 137 -17.39 -4.38 7.51
N GLY A 138 -18.13 -5.48 7.69
CA GLY A 138 -18.91 -6.11 6.64
C GLY A 138 -18.09 -7.02 5.72
N THR A 139 -18.74 -7.59 4.70
CA THR A 139 -18.12 -8.53 3.77
C THR A 139 -18.02 -7.98 2.35
N TYR A 140 -18.94 -7.12 1.94
CA TYR A 140 -18.98 -6.52 0.61
C TYR A 140 -18.16 -5.25 0.52
N ASN A 141 -17.59 -5.00 -0.66
CA ASN A 141 -16.72 -3.83 -0.88
C ASN A 141 -17.33 -2.50 -0.42
N ALA A 142 -18.61 -2.25 -0.72
CA ALA A 142 -19.27 -1.01 -0.34
C ALA A 142 -19.44 -0.88 1.18
N GLU A 143 -19.72 -1.98 1.88
CA GLU A 143 -19.84 -2.00 3.34
C GLU A 143 -18.49 -1.77 4.01
N ILE A 144 -17.45 -2.47 3.55
CA ILE A 144 -16.08 -2.34 4.08
C ILE A 144 -15.62 -0.88 3.98
N ILE A 145 -15.79 -0.27 2.80
CA ILE A 145 -15.43 1.14 2.59
C ILE A 145 -16.24 2.05 3.50
N ASN A 146 -17.58 1.90 3.52
CA ASN A 146 -18.45 2.76 4.31
C ASN A 146 -18.15 2.66 5.81
N ASN A 147 -18.10 1.45 6.34
CA ASN A 147 -17.97 1.24 7.78
C ASN A 147 -16.60 1.70 8.29
N LEU A 148 -15.52 1.43 7.54
CA LEU A 148 -14.19 1.93 7.90
C LEU A 148 -14.08 3.45 7.79
N ILE A 149 -14.62 4.06 6.73
CA ILE A 149 -14.58 5.53 6.57
C ILE A 149 -15.38 6.22 7.67
N VAL A 150 -16.60 5.76 7.96
CA VAL A 150 -17.43 6.34 9.03
C VAL A 150 -16.71 6.23 10.37
N ASN A 151 -16.20 5.05 10.70
CA ASN A 151 -15.47 4.83 11.96
C ASN A 151 -14.24 5.74 12.07
N ILE A 152 -13.45 5.88 11.00
CA ILE A 152 -12.28 6.75 10.99
C ILE A 152 -12.69 8.22 11.18
N ILE A 153 -13.76 8.68 10.53
CA ILE A 153 -14.23 10.06 10.68
C ILE A 153 -14.68 10.32 12.13
N GLU A 154 -15.46 9.43 12.71
CA GLU A 154 -15.97 9.56 14.09
C GLU A 154 -14.83 9.61 15.11
N ASN A 155 -13.77 8.84 14.90
CA ASN A 155 -12.62 8.79 15.81
C ASN A 155 -11.56 9.86 15.58
N SER A 156 -11.57 10.51 14.39
CA SER A 156 -10.52 11.44 13.97
C SER A 156 -10.97 12.90 13.83
N TYR A 157 -12.27 13.18 13.70
CA TYR A 157 -12.76 14.53 13.43
C TYR A 157 -12.29 15.54 14.48
N GLY A 158 -11.62 16.59 14.03
CA GLY A 158 -11.08 17.64 14.88
C GLY A 158 -9.86 17.22 15.72
N LYS A 159 -9.23 16.10 15.41
CA LYS A 159 -8.02 15.59 16.11
C LYS A 159 -6.78 15.71 15.23
N PRO A 160 -5.58 15.78 15.82
CA PRO A 160 -4.31 15.85 15.09
C PRO A 160 -3.79 14.47 14.65
N TYR A 161 -4.68 13.50 14.45
CA TYR A 161 -4.36 12.13 14.05
C TYR A 161 -5.50 11.51 13.26
N ILE A 162 -5.21 10.43 12.56
CA ILE A 162 -6.19 9.54 11.92
C ILE A 162 -6.25 8.24 12.73
N LYS A 163 -7.45 7.86 13.16
CA LYS A 163 -7.66 6.73 14.08
C LYS A 163 -8.91 5.95 13.73
N MET A 164 -8.88 4.65 13.94
CA MET A 164 -10.05 3.79 14.06
C MET A 164 -10.11 3.14 15.45
N ASP A 165 -11.27 2.72 15.88
CA ASP A 165 -11.42 2.00 17.14
C ASP A 165 -10.83 0.57 17.08
N ALA A 166 -10.73 -0.08 18.23
CA ALA A 166 -10.11 -1.39 18.33
C ALA A 166 -10.88 -2.49 17.58
N GLU A 167 -12.21 -2.43 17.56
CA GLU A 167 -13.05 -3.44 16.91
C GLU A 167 -12.86 -3.40 15.38
N HIS A 168 -12.95 -2.21 14.77
CA HIS A 168 -12.75 -2.01 13.33
C HIS A 168 -11.30 -2.30 12.93
N PHE A 169 -10.33 -1.96 13.77
CA PHE A 169 -8.94 -2.26 13.51
C PHE A 169 -8.65 -3.76 13.47
N GLU A 170 -9.15 -4.52 14.43
CA GLU A 170 -8.99 -5.99 14.43
C GLU A 170 -9.73 -6.63 13.26
N ALA A 171 -10.92 -6.13 12.91
CA ALA A 171 -11.65 -6.58 11.73
C ALA A 171 -10.88 -6.28 10.41
N LEU A 172 -10.26 -5.10 10.30
CA LEU A 172 -9.38 -4.75 9.18
C LEU A 172 -8.20 -5.72 9.05
N LYS A 173 -7.50 -5.99 10.15
CA LYS A 173 -6.37 -6.93 10.18
C LYS A 173 -6.79 -8.34 9.79
N LYS A 174 -7.92 -8.81 10.33
CA LYS A 174 -8.49 -10.11 9.97
C LYS A 174 -8.80 -10.15 8.48
N ALA A 175 -9.47 -9.14 7.94
CA ALA A 175 -9.82 -9.07 6.52
C ALA A 175 -8.58 -9.11 5.60
N LYS A 176 -7.49 -8.41 5.96
CA LYS A 176 -6.21 -8.50 5.22
C LYS A 176 -5.61 -9.90 5.30
N SER A 177 -5.61 -10.50 6.49
CA SER A 177 -5.10 -11.87 6.67
C SER A 177 -5.90 -12.88 5.86
N ASP A 178 -7.22 -12.76 5.87
CA ASP A 178 -8.11 -13.64 5.10
C ASP A 178 -7.88 -13.48 3.58
N ASN A 179 -7.76 -12.26 3.07
CA ASN A 179 -7.42 -12.01 1.66
C ASN A 179 -6.07 -12.62 1.30
N TYR A 180 -5.07 -12.51 2.19
CA TYR A 180 -3.75 -13.07 1.95
C TYR A 180 -3.80 -14.60 1.84
N GLU A 181 -4.49 -15.27 2.76
CA GLU A 181 -4.61 -16.74 2.76
C GLU A 181 -5.49 -17.24 1.60
N LEU A 182 -6.64 -16.63 1.38
CA LEU A 182 -7.65 -17.13 0.45
C LEU A 182 -7.38 -16.73 -1.01
N ILE A 183 -6.84 -15.53 -1.25
CA ILE A 183 -6.60 -14.99 -2.59
C ILE A 183 -5.13 -15.18 -2.99
N TYR A 184 -4.22 -14.53 -2.27
CA TYR A 184 -2.80 -14.45 -2.71
C TYR A 184 -2.02 -15.76 -2.53
N LYS A 185 -2.42 -16.60 -1.58
CA LYS A 185 -1.87 -17.96 -1.41
C LYS A 185 -2.62 -19.02 -2.20
N ASN A 186 -3.67 -18.66 -2.92
CA ASN A 186 -4.41 -19.60 -3.75
C ASN A 186 -3.51 -20.23 -4.82
N ASP A 187 -3.65 -21.53 -5.04
CA ASP A 187 -2.78 -22.28 -5.95
C ASP A 187 -2.97 -21.88 -7.43
N ILE A 188 -4.18 -21.45 -7.82
CA ILE A 188 -4.43 -20.91 -9.15
C ILE A 188 -3.60 -19.64 -9.37
N VAL A 189 -3.66 -18.69 -8.43
CA VAL A 189 -2.92 -17.42 -8.50
C VAL A 189 -1.41 -17.67 -8.52
N LYS A 190 -0.92 -18.62 -7.72
CA LYS A 190 0.50 -19.00 -7.72
C LYS A 190 0.93 -19.61 -9.05
N ALA A 191 0.11 -20.52 -9.61
CA ALA A 191 0.39 -21.17 -10.88
C ALA A 191 0.45 -20.17 -12.04
N GLU A 192 -0.51 -19.24 -12.13
CA GLU A 192 -0.50 -18.18 -13.14
C GLU A 192 0.70 -17.24 -12.98
N THR A 193 1.00 -16.84 -11.75
CA THR A 193 2.20 -16.05 -11.46
C THR A 193 3.47 -16.75 -11.93
N HIS A 194 3.59 -18.07 -11.68
CA HIS A 194 4.76 -18.84 -12.08
C HIS A 194 4.85 -19.05 -13.59
N ASN A 195 3.75 -19.40 -14.22
CA ASN A 195 3.74 -19.86 -15.61
C ASN A 195 3.61 -18.73 -16.63
N ILE A 196 3.03 -17.59 -16.24
CA ILE A 196 2.73 -16.47 -17.13
C ILE A 196 3.57 -15.25 -16.75
N VAL A 197 3.40 -14.72 -15.54
CA VAL A 197 4.01 -13.44 -15.15
C VAL A 197 5.53 -13.51 -15.12
N ARG A 198 6.10 -14.54 -14.49
CA ARG A 198 7.57 -14.68 -14.40
C ARG A 198 8.27 -14.81 -15.75
N PRO A 199 7.79 -15.58 -16.72
CA PRO A 199 8.36 -15.61 -18.06
C PRO A 199 8.29 -14.26 -18.76
N MET A 200 7.14 -13.56 -18.68
CA MET A 200 6.97 -12.23 -19.29
C MET A 200 7.94 -11.19 -18.70
N MET A 201 8.18 -11.22 -17.40
CA MET A 201 9.11 -10.29 -16.73
C MET A 201 10.59 -10.59 -17.00
N ARG A 202 10.94 -11.69 -17.68
CA ARG A 202 12.31 -12.07 -18.02
C ARG A 202 12.70 -11.71 -19.46
N GLN A 203 11.74 -11.34 -20.28
CA GLN A 203 11.95 -10.87 -21.65
C GLN A 203 12.41 -9.41 -21.69
#